data_03b133d4f76045cb8e53babbe9d17630
#
_entry.id   03b133d4f76045cb8e53babbe9d17630
#
_cell.length_a   1.000
_cell.length_b   1.000
_cell.length_c   1.000
_cell.angle_alpha   90.00
_cell.angle_beta   90.00
_cell.angle_gamma   90.00
#
_symmetry.space_group_name_H-M   'P 1'
#
loop_
_entity.id
_entity.type
_entity.pdbx_description
1 polymer ?
#
loop_
_entity_poly.entity_id
_entity_poly.type
_entity_poly.pdbx_seq_one_letter_code
_entity_poly.pdbx_strand_id
1 'polypeptide(L)'
;RKSRSGNLEVCKVYNMGFFLRSSGQVIGIDLQWEGGEDEMKKIASKIDVLFVSHPHDDHYSIGLMKAVLDAGKPVIMSADIMPDYPSRWKIIVDKDNLEGMKINGVSFFSCLGDQGPDAPNNVFVIRIGDWTVAQNGDNAVPEAEAFLGNHRVDVLITACWNGFKRTMDYIRANPEGTSCVYIPAHENEWLHTVDHREAYCELFSRKDRSGDPEYDYFPAVIMDAAGDAYVFRR
;
A
#
# COMPACT_ATOMS: atom_id res chain seq x y z
N ARG A 1 -20.81 0.57 8.89
CA ARG A 1 -20.94 -0.82 9.43
C ARG A 1 -19.67 -1.14 10.20
N LYS A 2 -19.77 -1.73 11.41
CA LYS A 2 -18.61 -2.26 12.12
C LYS A 2 -18.10 -3.48 11.32
N SER A 3 -16.80 -3.53 11.01
CA SER A 3 -16.18 -4.74 10.46
C SER A 3 -16.44 -5.90 11.42
N ARG A 4 -16.83 -7.05 10.89
CA ARG A 4 -16.87 -8.28 11.71
C ARG A 4 -15.42 -8.59 12.13
N SER A 5 -15.23 -8.92 13.40
CA SER A 5 -13.94 -9.41 13.89
C SER A 5 -13.43 -10.50 12.97
N GLY A 6 -12.21 -10.37 12.48
CA GLY A 6 -11.58 -11.34 11.59
C GLY A 6 -11.61 -11.02 10.09
N ASN A 7 -12.37 -10.04 9.60
CA ASN A 7 -12.37 -9.66 8.19
C ASN A 7 -11.40 -8.50 7.93
N LEU A 8 -10.79 -8.51 6.73
CA LEU A 8 -10.10 -7.34 6.16
C LEU A 8 -10.94 -6.83 4.97
N GLU A 9 -11.35 -5.58 5.04
CA GLU A 9 -11.99 -4.89 3.93
C GLU A 9 -10.95 -3.99 3.26
N VAL A 10 -10.81 -4.12 1.95
CA VAL A 10 -9.92 -3.32 1.11
C VAL A 10 -10.78 -2.55 0.12
N CYS A 11 -10.55 -1.25 0.01
CA CYS A 11 -11.25 -0.40 -0.96
C CYS A 11 -10.22 0.43 -1.73
N LYS A 12 -10.23 0.33 -3.05
CA LYS A 12 -9.38 1.10 -3.95
C LYS A 12 -9.89 2.54 -4.05
N VAL A 13 -8.98 3.48 -3.99
CA VAL A 13 -9.27 4.91 -4.15
C VAL A 13 -8.80 5.38 -5.52
N TYR A 14 -7.52 5.31 -5.76
CA TYR A 14 -6.88 5.69 -7.02
C TYR A 14 -5.48 5.08 -7.07
N ASN A 15 -5.06 4.59 -8.23
CA ASN A 15 -3.72 4.11 -8.51
C ASN A 15 -3.17 3.15 -7.43
N MET A 16 -2.26 3.60 -6.57
CA MET A 16 -1.76 2.86 -5.39
C MET A 16 -2.54 3.16 -4.10
N GLY A 17 -3.58 3.98 -4.18
CA GLY A 17 -4.36 4.44 -3.02
C GLY A 17 -5.41 3.45 -2.56
N PHE A 18 -5.34 3.05 -1.28
CA PHE A 18 -6.28 2.11 -0.68
C PHE A 18 -6.71 2.53 0.73
N PHE A 19 -7.97 2.26 1.04
CA PHE A 19 -8.42 2.12 2.42
C PHE A 19 -8.41 0.66 2.84
N LEU A 20 -7.90 0.40 4.04
CA LEU A 20 -7.96 -0.91 4.67
C LEU A 20 -8.75 -0.78 5.98
N ARG A 21 -9.66 -1.72 6.24
CA ARG A 21 -10.43 -1.75 7.48
C ARG A 21 -10.45 -3.16 8.07
N SER A 22 -10.03 -3.28 9.33
CA SER A 22 -10.12 -4.51 10.11
C SER A 22 -10.23 -4.20 11.61
N SER A 23 -10.94 -5.02 12.35
CA SER A 23 -11.03 -4.94 13.82
C SER A 23 -11.38 -3.55 14.37
N GLY A 24 -12.17 -2.78 13.61
CA GLY A 24 -12.60 -1.43 13.96
C GLY A 24 -11.60 -0.33 13.64
N GLN A 25 -10.43 -0.66 13.09
CA GLN A 25 -9.41 0.27 12.63
C GLN A 25 -9.57 0.54 11.13
N VAL A 26 -9.26 1.76 10.71
CA VAL A 26 -9.23 2.19 9.32
C VAL A 26 -7.89 2.85 9.03
N ILE A 27 -7.17 2.36 8.05
CA ILE A 27 -5.94 2.98 7.57
C ILE A 27 -6.07 3.41 6.12
N GLY A 28 -5.39 4.48 5.76
CA GLY A 28 -5.18 4.90 4.38
C GLY A 28 -3.75 4.56 3.95
N ILE A 29 -3.57 4.20 2.71
CA ILE A 29 -2.26 4.00 2.08
C ILE A 29 -2.28 4.74 0.76
N ASP A 30 -1.27 5.57 0.50
CA ASP A 30 -1.05 6.30 -0.75
C ASP A 30 -2.32 6.99 -1.30
N LEU A 31 -3.03 7.70 -0.41
CA LEU A 31 -4.30 8.34 -0.76
C LEU A 31 -4.07 9.64 -1.52
N GLN A 32 -4.05 9.56 -2.84
CA GLN A 32 -4.21 10.72 -3.68
C GLN A 32 -5.71 11.11 -3.72
N TRP A 33 -6.03 12.38 -3.46
CA TRP A 33 -7.39 12.88 -3.39
C TRP A 33 -7.49 14.34 -3.82
N GLU A 34 -8.28 14.62 -4.83
CA GLU A 34 -8.48 15.98 -5.39
C GLU A 34 -9.81 16.63 -4.95
N GLY A 35 -10.50 16.06 -3.99
CA GLY A 35 -11.76 16.59 -3.47
C GLY A 35 -11.59 17.89 -2.68
N GLY A 36 -12.71 18.52 -2.37
CA GLY A 36 -12.74 19.76 -1.58
C GLY A 36 -12.32 19.55 -0.11
N GLU A 37 -12.03 20.67 0.57
CA GLU A 37 -11.55 20.69 1.97
C GLU A 37 -12.49 19.93 2.93
N ASP A 38 -13.81 20.08 2.77
CA ASP A 38 -14.80 19.41 3.61
C ASP A 38 -14.79 17.88 3.42
N GLU A 39 -14.54 17.41 2.20
CA GLU A 39 -14.37 15.99 1.92
C GLU A 39 -13.10 15.45 2.54
N MET A 40 -11.98 16.15 2.41
CA MET A 40 -10.71 15.79 3.04
C MET A 40 -10.83 15.70 4.56
N LYS A 41 -11.50 16.66 5.20
CA LYS A 41 -11.80 16.62 6.63
C LYS A 41 -12.68 15.41 7.00
N LYS A 42 -13.66 15.10 6.17
CA LYS A 42 -14.54 13.94 6.37
C LYS A 42 -13.76 12.63 6.27
N ILE A 43 -12.87 12.49 5.29
CA ILE A 43 -11.97 11.35 5.15
C ILE A 43 -11.04 11.27 6.36
N ALA A 44 -10.36 12.37 6.70
CA ALA A 44 -9.46 12.46 7.85
C ALA A 44 -10.14 12.04 9.15
N SER A 45 -11.43 12.36 9.33
CA SER A 45 -12.19 11.92 10.50
C SER A 45 -12.37 10.40 10.61
N LYS A 46 -12.28 9.67 9.49
CA LYS A 46 -12.56 8.23 9.40
C LYS A 46 -11.31 7.35 9.52
N ILE A 47 -10.16 7.82 9.04
CA ILE A 47 -8.90 7.07 9.13
C ILE A 47 -8.26 7.24 10.50
N ASP A 48 -7.54 6.20 10.95
CA ASP A 48 -6.79 6.19 12.21
C ASP A 48 -5.30 6.45 11.97
N VAL A 49 -4.78 6.04 10.82
CA VAL A 49 -3.38 6.22 10.38
C VAL A 49 -3.35 6.36 8.86
N LEU A 50 -2.50 7.24 8.34
CA LEU A 50 -2.21 7.36 6.91
C LEU A 50 -0.74 6.98 6.66
N PHE A 51 -0.50 6.12 5.67
CA PHE A 51 0.83 5.74 5.16
C PHE A 51 1.04 6.36 3.78
N VAL A 52 2.23 6.90 3.55
CA VAL A 52 2.65 7.44 2.25
C VAL A 52 4.00 6.83 1.91
N SER A 53 4.06 6.12 0.77
CA SER A 53 5.25 5.37 0.38
C SER A 53 6.38 6.28 -0.09
N HIS A 54 6.09 7.26 -0.95
CA HIS A 54 7.10 8.13 -1.54
C HIS A 54 6.51 9.47 -2.03
N PRO A 55 7.37 10.46 -2.43
CA PRO A 55 6.95 11.83 -2.70
C PRO A 55 6.47 12.09 -4.14
N HIS A 56 5.80 11.15 -4.81
CA HIS A 56 5.16 11.39 -6.10
C HIS A 56 3.70 11.77 -5.96
N ASP A 57 3.24 12.72 -6.77
CA ASP A 57 1.93 13.38 -6.66
C ASP A 57 0.73 12.42 -6.79
N ASP A 58 0.91 11.27 -7.42
CA ASP A 58 -0.11 10.23 -7.55
C ASP A 58 -0.25 9.31 -6.32
N HIS A 59 0.64 9.45 -5.32
CA HIS A 59 0.64 8.69 -4.07
C HIS A 59 0.11 9.46 -2.87
N TYR A 60 -0.01 10.78 -2.95
CA TYR A 60 -0.50 11.56 -1.83
C TYR A 60 -1.24 12.84 -2.25
N SER A 61 -2.00 13.37 -1.31
CA SER A 61 -2.61 14.69 -1.39
C SER A 61 -2.16 15.52 -0.20
N ILE A 62 -1.48 16.64 -0.46
CA ILE A 62 -1.06 17.59 0.59
C ILE A 62 -2.26 18.05 1.42
N GLY A 63 -3.38 18.34 0.77
CA GLY A 63 -4.62 18.77 1.44
C GLY A 63 -5.15 17.71 2.40
N LEU A 64 -5.21 16.45 1.95
CA LEU A 64 -5.67 15.35 2.79
C LEU A 64 -4.70 15.07 3.94
N MET A 65 -3.39 15.06 3.70
CA MET A 65 -2.40 14.88 4.75
C MET A 65 -2.50 15.96 5.82
N LYS A 66 -2.64 17.24 5.44
CA LYS A 66 -2.89 18.34 6.38
C LYS A 66 -4.14 18.08 7.22
N ALA A 67 -5.25 17.72 6.57
CA ALA A 67 -6.50 17.42 7.27
C ALA A 67 -6.34 16.27 8.29
N VAL A 68 -5.56 15.22 7.96
CA VAL A 68 -5.27 14.11 8.88
C VAL A 68 -4.42 14.57 10.07
N LEU A 69 -3.35 15.33 9.81
CA LEU A 69 -2.48 15.87 10.86
C LEU A 69 -3.22 16.84 11.77
N ASP A 70 -4.06 17.70 11.23
CA ASP A 70 -4.89 18.66 11.98
C ASP A 70 -5.98 17.95 12.82
N ALA A 71 -6.45 16.81 12.35
CA ALA A 71 -7.35 15.95 13.13
C ALA A 71 -6.62 15.21 14.27
N GLY A 72 -5.33 15.43 14.46
CA GLY A 72 -4.52 14.79 15.50
C GLY A 72 -4.23 13.32 15.24
N LYS A 73 -4.11 12.93 13.97
CA LYS A 73 -3.88 11.55 13.54
C LYS A 73 -2.54 11.40 12.85
N PRO A 74 -1.86 10.25 13.02
CA PRO A 74 -0.53 10.03 12.47
C PRO A 74 -0.54 9.90 10.96
N VAL A 75 0.46 10.51 10.33
CA VAL A 75 0.86 10.29 8.94
C VAL A 75 2.30 9.76 8.96
N ILE A 76 2.50 8.55 8.41
CA ILE A 76 3.80 7.89 8.27
C ILE A 76 4.29 8.17 6.85
N MET A 77 5.46 8.80 6.73
CA MET A 77 6.00 9.27 5.44
C MET A 77 7.51 9.51 5.49
N SER A 78 8.14 9.73 4.34
CA SER A 78 9.52 10.18 4.26
C SER A 78 9.67 11.67 4.65
N ALA A 79 10.90 12.10 4.99
CA ALA A 79 11.18 13.44 5.50
C ALA A 79 10.96 14.56 4.48
N ASP A 80 11.14 14.25 3.21
CA ASP A 80 10.98 15.16 2.07
C ASP A 80 9.52 15.51 1.75
N ILE A 81 8.58 14.70 2.22
CA ILE A 81 7.15 14.98 2.10
C ILE A 81 6.75 16.01 3.16
N MET A 82 6.28 17.17 2.72
CA MET A 82 5.86 18.28 3.60
C MET A 82 6.91 18.67 4.66
N PRO A 83 8.18 18.99 4.29
CA PRO A 83 9.26 19.21 5.25
C PRO A 83 8.94 20.33 6.24
N ASP A 84 8.30 21.40 5.78
CA ASP A 84 8.04 22.62 6.55
C ASP A 84 6.72 22.58 7.35
N TYR A 85 5.95 21.49 7.30
CA TYR A 85 4.69 21.39 8.03
C TYR A 85 4.93 20.84 9.46
N PRO A 86 4.82 21.67 10.51
CA PRO A 86 5.09 21.21 11.86
C PRO A 86 3.90 20.42 12.41
N SER A 87 4.13 19.17 12.77
CA SER A 87 3.13 18.35 13.48
C SER A 87 3.80 17.24 14.28
N ARG A 88 3.36 17.05 15.52
CA ARG A 88 3.77 15.90 16.34
C ARG A 88 3.22 14.57 15.83
N TRP A 89 2.27 14.62 14.93
CA TRP A 89 1.63 13.45 14.32
C TRP A 89 2.29 13.04 13.00
N LYS A 90 3.28 13.81 12.54
CA LYS A 90 4.13 13.46 11.42
C LYS A 90 5.19 12.47 11.89
N ILE A 91 5.14 11.24 11.39
CA ILE A 91 6.07 10.15 11.70
C ILE A 91 6.99 9.96 10.51
N ILE A 92 8.24 10.34 10.67
CA ILE A 92 9.24 10.23 9.59
C ILE A 92 9.86 8.84 9.58
N VAL A 93 9.86 8.23 8.40
CA VAL A 93 10.50 6.96 8.12
C VAL A 93 11.51 7.20 6.99
N ASP A 94 12.74 7.51 7.37
CA ASP A 94 13.88 7.83 6.49
C ASP A 94 14.99 6.77 6.54
N LYS A 95 14.72 5.66 7.21
CA LYS A 95 15.58 4.48 7.36
C LYS A 95 14.75 3.26 7.70
N ASP A 96 15.38 2.11 7.61
CA ASP A 96 14.75 0.84 7.95
C ASP A 96 14.22 0.82 9.39
N ASN A 97 12.98 0.39 9.53
CA ASN A 97 12.31 0.14 10.80
C ASN A 97 12.00 -1.37 10.89
N LEU A 98 13.03 -2.17 11.10
CA LEU A 98 12.94 -3.64 11.11
C LEU A 98 12.41 -4.21 12.43
N GLU A 99 12.50 -3.44 13.52
CA GLU A 99 11.97 -3.84 14.84
C GLU A 99 10.45 -3.61 14.94
N GLY A 100 9.93 -2.78 14.04
CA GLY A 100 8.52 -2.42 14.01
C GLY A 100 8.13 -1.33 15.00
N MET A 101 7.06 -0.64 14.67
CA MET A 101 6.42 0.39 15.50
C MET A 101 4.95 0.07 15.68
N LYS A 102 4.36 0.56 16.77
CA LYS A 102 2.92 0.47 17.01
C LYS A 102 2.33 1.85 17.25
N ILE A 103 1.30 2.19 16.49
CA ILE A 103 0.62 3.47 16.58
C ILE A 103 -0.89 3.27 16.39
N ASN A 104 -1.70 3.86 17.29
CA ASN A 104 -3.17 3.73 17.25
C ASN A 104 -3.67 2.28 17.08
N GLY A 105 -2.95 1.30 17.64
CA GLY A 105 -3.31 -0.12 17.53
C GLY A 105 -2.86 -0.82 16.26
N VAL A 106 -2.35 -0.08 15.27
CA VAL A 106 -1.73 -0.60 14.05
C VAL A 106 -0.24 -0.82 14.33
N SER A 107 0.29 -1.97 13.95
CA SER A 107 1.74 -2.21 13.97
C SER A 107 2.27 -2.19 12.55
N PHE A 108 3.45 -1.62 12.34
CA PHE A 108 4.07 -1.61 11.03
C PHE A 108 5.59 -1.76 11.12
N PHE A 109 6.15 -2.29 10.05
CA PHE A 109 7.57 -2.37 9.75
C PHE A 109 7.81 -1.66 8.43
N SER A 110 8.99 -1.15 8.20
CA SER A 110 9.34 -0.53 6.92
C SER A 110 10.77 -0.80 6.54
N CYS A 111 11.02 -0.86 5.24
CA CYS A 111 12.33 -0.90 4.64
C CYS A 111 12.42 0.21 3.60
N LEU A 112 13.52 0.92 3.59
CA LEU A 112 13.76 1.93 2.58
C LEU A 112 14.18 1.24 1.28
N GLY A 113 13.38 1.44 0.26
CA GLY A 113 13.63 1.07 -1.12
C GLY A 113 13.86 2.32 -1.97
N ASP A 114 13.81 2.15 -3.27
CA ASP A 114 14.03 3.21 -4.24
C ASP A 114 13.17 2.95 -5.49
N GLN A 115 12.54 3.99 -6.00
CA GLN A 115 11.89 3.96 -7.30
C GLN A 115 12.86 4.37 -8.42
N GLY A 116 13.91 5.12 -8.07
CA GLY A 116 14.93 5.68 -8.92
C GLY A 116 15.82 6.65 -8.13
N PRO A 117 16.85 7.26 -8.75
CA PRO A 117 17.90 7.96 -8.03
C PRO A 117 17.47 9.14 -7.16
N ASP A 118 16.25 9.62 -7.33
CA ASP A 118 15.77 10.83 -6.64
C ASP A 118 14.42 10.58 -5.90
N ALA A 119 13.97 9.35 -5.76
CA ALA A 119 12.68 9.04 -5.17
C ALA A 119 12.75 7.86 -4.19
N PRO A 120 13.18 8.10 -2.93
CA PRO A 120 13.18 7.08 -1.90
C PRO A 120 11.75 6.58 -1.70
N ASN A 121 11.56 5.26 -1.75
CA ASN A 121 10.27 4.60 -1.58
C ASN A 121 10.28 3.75 -0.32
N ASN A 122 9.33 3.97 0.58
CA ASN A 122 9.14 3.13 1.74
C ASN A 122 8.28 1.90 1.39
N VAL A 123 8.83 0.73 1.63
CA VAL A 123 8.09 -0.53 1.59
C VAL A 123 7.54 -0.81 2.99
N PHE A 124 6.25 -1.04 3.10
CA PHE A 124 5.58 -1.23 4.38
C PHE A 124 5.06 -2.66 4.56
N VAL A 125 5.18 -3.19 5.77
CA VAL A 125 4.45 -4.35 6.26
C VAL A 125 3.58 -3.91 7.42
N ILE A 126 2.27 -3.93 7.25
CA ILE A 126 1.29 -3.33 8.15
C ILE A 126 0.43 -4.45 8.75
N ARG A 127 0.34 -4.49 10.08
CA ARG A 127 -0.54 -5.40 10.81
C ARG A 127 -1.76 -4.66 11.31
N ILE A 128 -2.93 -5.06 10.82
CA ILE A 128 -4.23 -4.49 11.17
C ILE A 128 -5.20 -5.62 11.57
N GLY A 129 -5.60 -5.65 12.84
CA GLY A 129 -6.30 -6.82 13.40
C GLY A 129 -5.44 -8.08 13.27
N ASP A 130 -6.01 -9.14 12.69
CA ASP A 130 -5.33 -10.42 12.47
C ASP A 130 -4.64 -10.49 11.10
N TRP A 131 -4.66 -9.42 10.30
CA TRP A 131 -4.16 -9.37 8.93
C TRP A 131 -2.81 -8.66 8.85
N THR A 132 -1.97 -9.17 7.97
CA THR A 132 -0.71 -8.53 7.56
C THR A 132 -0.80 -8.16 6.10
N VAL A 133 -0.74 -6.86 5.83
CA VAL A 133 -0.76 -6.30 4.47
C VAL A 133 0.60 -5.71 4.17
N ALA A 134 1.20 -6.12 3.06
CA ALA A 134 2.42 -5.51 2.53
C ALA A 134 2.05 -4.53 1.41
N GLN A 135 2.73 -3.39 1.40
CA GLN A 135 2.63 -2.40 0.33
C GLN A 135 4.04 -2.07 -0.14
N ASN A 136 4.30 -2.36 -1.42
CA ASN A 136 5.62 -2.21 -2.02
C ASN A 136 5.85 -0.82 -2.64
N GLY A 137 4.79 -0.01 -2.78
CA GLY A 137 4.88 1.23 -3.55
C GLY A 137 5.37 0.96 -4.97
N ASP A 138 6.21 1.84 -5.45
CA ASP A 138 6.87 1.77 -6.74
C ASP A 138 8.30 1.22 -6.65
N ASN A 139 8.58 0.51 -5.58
CA ASN A 139 9.92 0.02 -5.29
C ASN A 139 10.49 -0.85 -6.42
N ALA A 140 11.70 -0.54 -6.85
CA ALA A 140 12.47 -1.28 -7.83
C ALA A 140 13.68 -2.04 -7.24
N VAL A 141 13.94 -1.89 -5.93
CA VAL A 141 15.11 -2.44 -5.25
C VAL A 141 14.86 -3.85 -4.73
N PRO A 142 15.63 -4.87 -5.17
CA PRO A 142 15.44 -6.25 -4.74
C PRO A 142 15.59 -6.46 -3.23
N GLU A 143 16.46 -5.72 -2.57
CA GLU A 143 16.71 -5.82 -1.12
C GLU A 143 15.47 -5.44 -0.32
N ALA A 144 14.76 -4.40 -0.73
CA ALA A 144 13.51 -3.99 -0.10
C ALA A 144 12.36 -4.98 -0.38
N GLU A 145 12.37 -5.66 -1.53
CA GLU A 145 11.44 -6.77 -1.80
C GLU A 145 11.76 -7.99 -0.92
N ALA A 146 13.05 -8.32 -0.73
CA ALA A 146 13.48 -9.42 0.14
C ALA A 146 13.05 -9.20 1.59
N PHE A 147 12.99 -7.94 2.05
CA PHE A 147 12.45 -7.59 3.37
C PHE A 147 11.03 -8.13 3.58
N LEU A 148 10.17 -8.09 2.55
CA LEU A 148 8.81 -8.61 2.63
C LEU A 148 8.79 -10.12 2.93
N GLY A 149 9.77 -10.86 2.43
CA GLY A 149 9.93 -12.30 2.69
C GLY A 149 10.25 -12.65 4.15
N ASN A 150 10.71 -11.69 4.95
CA ASN A 150 10.95 -11.88 6.38
C ASN A 150 9.66 -11.81 7.22
N HIS A 151 8.53 -11.53 6.60
CA HIS A 151 7.24 -11.38 7.28
C HIS A 151 6.21 -12.35 6.72
N ARG A 152 5.29 -12.78 7.58
CA ARG A 152 4.05 -13.37 7.09
C ARG A 152 3.24 -12.27 6.42
N VAL A 153 2.90 -12.43 5.14
CA VAL A 153 2.06 -11.50 4.39
C VAL A 153 0.80 -12.22 3.93
N ASP A 154 -0.36 -11.68 4.30
CA ASP A 154 -1.66 -12.21 3.87
C ASP A 154 -2.11 -11.55 2.56
N VAL A 155 -1.82 -10.26 2.38
CA VAL A 155 -2.18 -9.48 1.18
C VAL A 155 -0.99 -8.61 0.76
N LEU A 156 -0.61 -8.67 -0.51
CA LEU A 156 0.41 -7.81 -1.12
C LEU A 156 -0.24 -6.83 -2.09
N ILE A 157 -0.04 -5.54 -1.86
CA ILE A 157 -0.37 -4.46 -2.80
C ILE A 157 0.94 -3.98 -3.44
N THR A 158 1.04 -4.00 -4.76
CA THR A 158 2.26 -3.57 -5.46
C THR A 158 1.95 -3.11 -6.87
N ALA A 159 2.82 -2.27 -7.43
CA ALA A 159 2.72 -1.82 -8.81
C ALA A 159 2.74 -3.01 -9.79
N CYS A 160 1.90 -2.94 -10.81
CA CYS A 160 1.70 -4.04 -11.77
C CYS A 160 2.88 -4.27 -12.71
N TRP A 161 3.78 -3.30 -12.82
CA TRP A 161 4.95 -3.33 -13.71
C TRP A 161 6.27 -3.62 -12.98
N ASN A 162 6.30 -3.54 -11.67
CA ASN A 162 7.50 -3.84 -10.86
C ASN A 162 7.53 -5.30 -10.47
N GLY A 163 8.64 -5.97 -10.68
CA GLY A 163 9.09 -7.30 -10.25
C GLY A 163 8.19 -8.12 -9.30
N PHE A 164 6.86 -8.06 -9.46
CA PHE A 164 5.88 -8.67 -8.56
C PHE A 164 6.14 -10.16 -8.35
N LYS A 165 6.60 -10.86 -9.41
CA LYS A 165 6.96 -12.26 -9.30
C LYS A 165 8.07 -12.46 -8.26
N ARG A 166 9.14 -11.68 -8.37
CA ARG A 166 10.27 -11.75 -7.42
C ARG A 166 9.81 -11.47 -5.99
N THR A 167 8.96 -10.46 -5.81
CA THR A 167 8.37 -10.12 -4.51
C THR A 167 7.54 -11.29 -3.97
N MET A 168 6.71 -11.91 -4.82
CA MET A 168 5.92 -13.08 -4.42
C MET A 168 6.80 -14.29 -4.08
N ASP A 169 7.88 -14.51 -4.82
CA ASP A 169 8.82 -15.59 -4.54
C ASP A 169 9.47 -15.40 -3.15
N TYR A 170 9.86 -14.17 -2.78
CA TYR A 170 10.36 -13.88 -1.43
C TYR A 170 9.30 -14.15 -0.35
N ILE A 171 8.06 -13.70 -0.55
CA ILE A 171 6.98 -13.91 0.42
C ILE A 171 6.68 -15.40 0.57
N ARG A 172 6.68 -16.17 -0.51
CA ARG A 172 6.41 -17.62 -0.51
C ARG A 172 7.54 -18.45 0.07
N ALA A 173 8.78 -17.97 -0.03
CA ALA A 173 9.92 -18.62 0.61
C ALA A 173 9.83 -18.58 2.14
N ASN A 174 9.01 -17.69 2.71
CA ASN A 174 8.73 -17.67 4.13
C ASN A 174 7.78 -18.83 4.50
N PRO A 175 8.17 -19.74 5.41
CA PRO A 175 7.32 -20.87 5.83
C PRO A 175 5.96 -20.44 6.40
N GLU A 176 5.84 -19.21 6.90
CA GLU A 176 4.58 -18.64 7.43
C GLU A 176 3.73 -17.95 6.35
N GLY A 177 4.26 -17.74 5.13
CA GLY A 177 3.70 -16.89 4.08
C GLY A 177 2.90 -17.62 2.99
N THR A 178 2.40 -18.82 3.24
CA THR A 178 1.92 -19.73 2.20
C THR A 178 0.62 -19.37 1.49
N SER A 179 -0.10 -18.31 1.88
CA SER A 179 -1.42 -17.96 1.33
C SER A 179 -1.57 -16.48 0.99
N CYS A 180 -0.50 -15.81 0.56
CA CYS A 180 -0.56 -14.41 0.17
C CYS A 180 -1.45 -14.21 -1.06
N VAL A 181 -2.35 -13.23 -1.00
CA VAL A 181 -3.15 -12.76 -2.14
C VAL A 181 -2.56 -11.47 -2.67
N TYR A 182 -2.43 -11.38 -3.98
CA TYR A 182 -1.89 -10.24 -4.68
C TYR A 182 -2.98 -9.27 -5.13
N ILE A 183 -2.77 -7.98 -4.91
CA ILE A 183 -3.59 -6.90 -5.47
C ILE A 183 -2.66 -6.05 -6.35
N PRO A 184 -2.73 -6.21 -7.68
CA PRO A 184 -2.00 -5.34 -8.59
C PRO A 184 -2.61 -3.94 -8.58
N ALA A 185 -1.76 -2.95 -8.65
CA ALA A 185 -2.14 -1.55 -8.63
C ALA A 185 -1.25 -0.74 -9.58
N HIS A 186 -1.40 0.58 -9.61
CA HIS A 186 -0.61 1.49 -10.45
C HIS A 186 -0.85 1.32 -11.96
N GLU A 187 -2.08 0.98 -12.33
CA GLU A 187 -2.43 0.71 -13.73
C GLU A 187 -3.04 1.90 -14.46
N ASN A 188 -3.47 2.92 -13.72
CA ASN A 188 -4.25 4.02 -14.29
C ASN A 188 -3.75 5.37 -13.73
N GLU A 189 -2.78 5.95 -14.39
CA GLU A 189 -2.11 7.16 -13.96
C GLU A 189 -2.60 8.38 -14.75
N TRP A 190 -3.51 9.14 -14.17
CA TRP A 190 -3.95 10.39 -14.77
C TRP A 190 -2.89 11.50 -14.71
N LEU A 191 -1.98 11.40 -13.75
CA LEU A 191 -0.93 12.39 -13.52
C LEU A 191 0.36 12.10 -14.27
N HIS A 192 0.52 10.89 -14.81
CA HIS A 192 1.68 10.49 -15.59
C HIS A 192 1.40 10.48 -17.09
N THR A 193 2.44 10.66 -17.88
CA THR A 193 2.36 10.60 -19.35
C THR A 193 2.44 9.16 -19.88
N VAL A 194 2.74 8.19 -19.03
CA VAL A 194 2.89 6.77 -19.37
C VAL A 194 1.67 6.01 -18.86
N ASP A 195 0.98 5.32 -19.76
CA ASP A 195 -0.13 4.45 -19.44
C ASP A 195 0.39 3.05 -19.10
N HIS A 196 0.31 2.66 -17.82
CA HIS A 196 0.69 1.32 -17.36
C HIS A 196 -0.43 0.29 -17.49
N ARG A 197 -1.59 0.67 -18.03
CA ARG A 197 -2.72 -0.22 -18.21
C ARG A 197 -2.41 -1.43 -19.09
N GLU A 198 -1.54 -1.26 -20.08
CA GLU A 198 -1.10 -2.36 -20.92
C GLU A 198 -0.36 -3.42 -20.09
N ALA A 199 0.58 -3.00 -19.24
CA ALA A 199 1.29 -3.90 -18.33
C ALA A 199 0.33 -4.61 -17.35
N TYR A 200 -0.65 -3.88 -16.82
CA TYR A 200 -1.70 -4.44 -15.97
C TYR A 200 -2.52 -5.50 -16.72
N CYS A 201 -2.99 -5.19 -17.94
CA CYS A 201 -3.74 -6.13 -18.76
C CYS A 201 -2.90 -7.34 -19.16
N GLU A 202 -1.61 -7.15 -19.43
CA GLU A 202 -0.69 -8.23 -19.73
C GLU A 202 -0.53 -9.24 -18.60
N LEU A 203 -0.57 -8.81 -17.34
CA LEU A 203 -0.51 -9.71 -16.18
C LEU A 203 -1.66 -10.73 -16.17
N PHE A 204 -2.83 -10.34 -16.68
CA PHE A 204 -4.05 -11.12 -16.56
C PHE A 204 -4.60 -11.69 -17.88
N SER A 205 -4.15 -11.19 -19.02
CA SER A 205 -4.68 -11.58 -20.35
C SER A 205 -3.91 -12.69 -21.05
N ARG A 206 -2.90 -13.26 -20.45
CA ARG A 206 -1.94 -14.14 -21.13
C ARG A 206 -2.48 -15.53 -21.42
N LYS A 207 -3.24 -15.62 -22.48
CA LYS A 207 -3.59 -16.92 -23.13
C LYS A 207 -2.39 -17.63 -23.73
N ASP A 208 -1.35 -16.92 -24.11
CA ASP A 208 -0.14 -17.42 -24.79
C ASP A 208 0.96 -17.91 -23.83
N ARG A 209 0.78 -17.68 -22.55
CA ARG A 209 1.62 -18.28 -21.50
C ARG A 209 0.96 -19.46 -20.79
N SER A 210 -0.02 -20.10 -21.44
CA SER A 210 -0.57 -21.37 -20.99
C SER A 210 0.55 -22.41 -20.99
N GLY A 211 1.04 -22.75 -19.82
CA GLY A 211 2.20 -23.63 -19.63
C GLY A 211 3.41 -22.96 -18.98
N ASP A 212 3.37 -21.62 -18.75
CA ASP A 212 4.33 -21.00 -17.87
C ASP A 212 3.82 -21.15 -16.43
N PRO A 213 4.40 -22.07 -15.63
CA PRO A 213 3.95 -22.30 -14.26
C PRO A 213 4.11 -21.06 -13.37
N GLU A 214 4.78 -20.01 -13.85
CA GLU A 214 5.08 -18.82 -13.06
C GLU A 214 3.87 -17.94 -12.80
N TYR A 215 2.84 -17.96 -13.67
CA TYR A 215 1.67 -17.07 -13.57
C TYR A 215 0.39 -17.74 -13.06
N ASP A 216 0.28 -19.07 -13.18
CA ASP A 216 -0.91 -19.82 -12.73
C ASP A 216 -1.04 -19.96 -11.21
N TYR A 217 -0.06 -19.49 -10.44
CA TYR A 217 0.02 -19.76 -9.01
C TYR A 217 -0.28 -18.60 -8.08
N PHE A 218 -0.59 -17.41 -8.60
CA PHE A 218 -0.82 -16.25 -7.74
C PHE A 218 -2.31 -15.94 -7.60
N PRO A 219 -2.94 -16.23 -6.43
CA PRO A 219 -4.27 -15.75 -6.19
C PRO A 219 -4.25 -14.23 -6.20
N ALA A 220 -4.95 -13.62 -7.17
CA ALA A 220 -5.04 -12.18 -7.32
C ALA A 220 -6.47 -11.70 -7.12
N VAL A 221 -6.60 -10.51 -6.54
CA VAL A 221 -7.85 -9.76 -6.51
C VAL A 221 -7.68 -8.54 -7.41
N ILE A 222 -8.46 -8.48 -8.46
CA ILE A 222 -8.45 -7.39 -9.42
C ILE A 222 -9.39 -6.29 -8.92
N MET A 223 -8.84 -5.09 -8.76
CA MET A 223 -9.57 -3.89 -8.37
C MET A 223 -9.27 -2.81 -9.41
N ASP A 224 -10.10 -2.73 -10.44
CA ASP A 224 -9.85 -1.95 -11.66
C ASP A 224 -10.32 -0.49 -11.55
N ALA A 225 -11.30 -0.22 -10.70
CA ALA A 225 -11.90 1.10 -10.60
C ALA A 225 -11.85 1.69 -9.20
N ALA A 226 -11.81 3.01 -9.12
CA ALA A 226 -12.01 3.73 -7.87
C ALA A 226 -13.36 3.35 -7.25
N GLY A 227 -13.35 2.98 -5.98
CA GLY A 227 -14.52 2.49 -5.25
C GLY A 227 -14.69 0.96 -5.27
N ASP A 228 -13.89 0.22 -6.04
CA ASP A 228 -13.86 -1.23 -5.93
C ASP A 228 -13.50 -1.64 -4.50
N ALA A 229 -14.23 -2.63 -4.00
CA ALA A 229 -14.04 -3.10 -2.64
C ALA A 229 -14.06 -4.63 -2.56
N TYR A 230 -13.15 -5.18 -1.77
CA TYR A 230 -13.05 -6.60 -1.52
C TYR A 230 -13.01 -6.92 -0.03
N VAL A 231 -13.58 -8.05 0.36
CA VAL A 231 -13.59 -8.50 1.76
C VAL A 231 -12.91 -9.85 1.86
N PHE A 232 -11.72 -9.84 2.46
CA PHE A 232 -11.04 -11.06 2.85
C PHE A 232 -11.66 -11.60 4.14
N ARG A 233 -11.85 -12.91 4.20
CA ARG A 233 -12.45 -13.61 5.33
C ARG A 233 -11.52 -14.72 5.80
N ARG A 234 -11.42 -14.87 7.09
CA ARG A 234 -10.80 -16.03 7.75
C ARG A 234 -11.87 -16.91 8.33
#